data_47395bcc2cc26651f2f00aa2acabb17f
#
_entry.id   47395bcc2cc26651f2f00aa2acabb17f
#
_cell.length_a   1.000
_cell.length_b   1.000
_cell.length_c   1.000
_cell.angle_alpha   90.00
_cell.angle_beta   90.00
_cell.angle_gamma   90.00
#
_symmetry.space_group_name_H-M   'P 1'
#
loop_
_entity.id
_entity.type
_entity.pdbx_description
1 polymer ?
#
loop_
_entity_poly.entity_id
_entity_poly.type
_entity_poly.pdbx_seq_one_letter_code
_entity_poly.pdbx_strand_id
1 'polypeptide(L)'
;MRTRKSLFFVGSLLALLILGLVLPSAQAQNSPEPLTKEGDLDCFVAAYYFPNYHPNDSRNRKLKGEGWSEWELVKAAKPRFEGHHQPNVPLWGYTDESDPKAMAQKIEAAADYGVDAFIFDWYYYEDGLFLEKCLEQGFMKATNVNRLKFSLMWANHDWIDIHPWKLNTPQTLLYPGKLSPEAFDKMCDYVINTYFKHPSYWQIDGKPYFSVYDLSQLLASFGSVEETRKALDRFRERTRAAGFNGLHLEAVVWGQPVLPVEKVPANPVELVDKLGFDAVTSYVWIHHVPLNDTPQTEFLQVRDKYMEYWTQAESQFKVPYYPNVSMGWDSSPRAHQDDPHGNFGYPFTNCIKNNTPEAFKEALKMTRQRLSNRPPLQRIFNINCWNEWTEGSYLEPDTVNGMKYLEAVRDSAK
;
A
#
# COMPACT_ATOMS: atom_id res chain seq x y z
N MET A 1 40.89 -86.83 29.26
CA MET A 1 40.79 -86.99 30.75
C MET A 1 39.83 -85.93 31.24
N ARG A 2 38.71 -86.46 31.82
CA ARG A 2 37.98 -86.04 33.00
C ARG A 2 37.80 -84.50 33.16
N THR A 3 36.63 -83.92 33.48
CA THR A 3 35.41 -84.43 34.11
C THR A 3 34.32 -83.34 33.94
N ARG A 4 33.12 -83.84 33.87
CA ARG A 4 31.82 -83.16 34.07
C ARG A 4 31.77 -82.28 35.36
N LYS A 5 30.98 -81.23 35.35
CA LYS A 5 29.88 -81.06 36.31
C LYS A 5 28.89 -80.02 35.85
N SER A 6 27.66 -80.50 35.78
CA SER A 6 26.39 -79.73 35.74
C SER A 6 26.13 -79.01 37.03
N LEU A 7 25.41 -77.87 36.99
CA LEU A 7 24.27 -77.62 37.93
C LEU A 7 23.46 -76.36 37.45
N PHE A 8 22.24 -76.65 37.14
CA PHE A 8 20.95 -76.06 37.50
C PHE A 8 20.78 -74.52 37.65
N PHE A 9 19.89 -74.03 36.77
CA PHE A 9 18.64 -73.27 37.02
C PHE A 9 18.65 -72.15 38.09
N VAL A 10 18.31 -70.92 37.64
CA VAL A 10 17.09 -70.19 38.02
C VAL A 10 16.84 -69.08 37.01
N GLY A 11 15.64 -69.06 36.45
CA GLY A 11 15.19 -68.00 35.51
C GLY A 11 14.82 -66.74 36.29
N SER A 12 15.12 -65.63 35.65
CA SER A 12 14.48 -64.37 35.99
C SER A 12 14.16 -63.65 34.69
N LEU A 13 12.89 -63.58 34.44
CA LEU A 13 12.27 -62.82 33.38
C LEU A 13 12.52 -61.33 33.66
N LEU A 14 13.39 -60.67 32.88
CA LEU A 14 13.54 -59.21 32.93
C LEU A 14 12.73 -58.66 31.75
N ALA A 15 11.53 -58.13 32.05
CA ALA A 15 10.72 -57.39 31.14
C ALA A 15 11.40 -56.03 30.84
N LEU A 16 11.90 -55.85 29.62
CA LEU A 16 12.35 -54.56 29.13
C LEU A 16 11.12 -53.71 28.80
N LEU A 17 10.79 -52.79 29.68
CA LEU A 17 9.90 -51.69 29.41
C LEU A 17 10.64 -50.72 28.45
N ILE A 18 10.31 -50.76 27.14
CA ILE A 18 10.69 -49.72 26.19
C ILE A 18 9.76 -48.54 26.46
N LEU A 19 10.25 -47.55 27.22
CA LEU A 19 9.61 -46.24 27.30
C LEU A 19 9.82 -45.53 25.93
N GLY A 20 8.79 -45.59 25.09
CA GLY A 20 8.71 -44.77 23.90
C GLY A 20 8.56 -43.31 24.32
N LEU A 21 9.62 -42.53 24.19
CA LEU A 21 9.55 -41.06 24.20
C LEU A 21 8.78 -40.63 22.96
N VAL A 22 7.49 -40.41 23.10
CA VAL A 22 6.69 -39.67 22.13
C VAL A 22 7.08 -38.21 22.29
N LEU A 23 7.95 -37.71 21.40
CA LEU A 23 8.15 -36.28 21.21
C LEU A 23 6.84 -35.71 20.65
N PRO A 24 6.24 -34.68 21.25
CA PRO A 24 5.14 -34.00 20.63
C PRO A 24 5.67 -33.28 19.37
N SER A 25 5.21 -33.72 18.22
CA SER A 25 5.37 -32.96 16.98
C SER A 25 4.63 -31.62 17.17
N ALA A 26 5.37 -30.55 17.37
CA ALA A 26 4.85 -29.20 17.29
C ALA A 26 4.50 -28.92 15.84
N GLN A 27 3.33 -29.37 15.38
CA GLN A 27 2.64 -28.77 14.26
C GLN A 27 2.06 -27.45 14.79
N ALA A 28 2.82 -26.38 14.62
CA ALA A 28 2.25 -25.05 14.60
C ALA A 28 1.36 -25.00 13.34
N GLN A 29 0.11 -25.37 13.49
CA GLN A 29 -0.94 -24.97 12.56
C GLN A 29 -1.13 -23.46 12.76
N ASN A 30 -0.37 -22.68 12.01
CA ASN A 30 -0.76 -21.31 11.67
C ASN A 30 -1.97 -21.43 10.76
N SER A 31 -3.15 -21.62 11.33
CA SER A 31 -4.39 -21.29 10.63
C SER A 31 -4.29 -19.82 10.28
N PRO A 32 -4.49 -19.41 9.01
CA PRO A 32 -4.54 -18.00 8.70
C PRO A 32 -5.64 -17.36 9.56
N GLU A 33 -5.29 -16.33 10.33
CA GLU A 33 -6.29 -15.54 11.03
C GLU A 33 -7.33 -15.07 10.01
N PRO A 34 -8.63 -15.12 10.35
CA PRO A 34 -9.67 -14.62 9.46
C PRO A 34 -9.37 -13.16 9.14
N LEU A 35 -9.38 -12.83 7.83
CA LEU A 35 -9.12 -11.47 7.31
C LEU A 35 -10.20 -10.46 7.72
N THR A 36 -11.27 -10.93 8.36
CA THR A 36 -12.41 -10.12 8.81
C THR A 36 -12.73 -10.43 10.27
N LYS A 37 -13.05 -9.41 11.05
CA LYS A 37 -13.52 -9.54 12.43
C LYS A 37 -14.96 -10.03 12.41
N GLU A 38 -15.35 -10.97 13.24
CA GLU A 38 -16.73 -11.46 13.34
C GLU A 38 -17.66 -10.41 13.98
N GLY A 39 -18.75 -10.06 13.32
CA GLY A 39 -19.84 -9.20 13.79
C GLY A 39 -19.73 -7.77 13.27
N ASP A 40 -20.78 -7.20 12.77
CA ASP A 40 -20.94 -5.85 12.20
C ASP A 40 -20.11 -5.56 10.93
N LEU A 41 -20.54 -4.83 9.99
CA LEU A 41 -19.97 -4.29 8.74
C LEU A 41 -18.44 -4.52 8.50
N ASP A 42 -17.98 -5.73 8.74
CA ASP A 42 -16.57 -6.09 8.89
C ASP A 42 -15.86 -6.11 7.53
N CYS A 43 -14.91 -5.20 7.36
CA CYS A 43 -14.07 -5.09 6.17
C CYS A 43 -12.61 -5.08 6.59
N PHE A 44 -11.76 -5.65 5.76
CA PHE A 44 -10.31 -5.45 5.85
C PHE A 44 -9.97 -4.05 5.31
N VAL A 45 -9.36 -3.22 6.13
CA VAL A 45 -9.05 -1.82 5.84
C VAL A 45 -7.55 -1.66 5.63
N ALA A 46 -7.14 -1.34 4.42
CA ALA A 46 -5.75 -0.99 4.12
C ALA A 46 -5.62 0.52 3.90
N ALA A 47 -4.44 1.08 4.15
CA ALA A 47 -4.14 2.46 3.81
C ALA A 47 -2.86 2.53 3.00
N TYR A 48 -2.86 3.29 1.90
CA TYR A 48 -1.64 3.59 1.15
C TYR A 48 -0.68 4.38 2.03
N TYR A 49 0.60 4.09 1.89
CA TYR A 49 1.68 4.68 2.67
C TYR A 49 2.77 5.20 1.75
N PHE A 50 2.93 6.52 1.69
CA PHE A 50 3.96 7.18 0.90
C PHE A 50 5.27 7.31 1.71
N PRO A 51 6.41 6.74 1.28
CA PRO A 51 7.58 6.54 2.15
C PRO A 51 8.65 7.64 2.04
N ASN A 52 8.31 8.89 1.70
CA ASN A 52 9.31 9.93 1.41
C ASN A 52 9.57 10.93 2.58
N TYR A 53 9.13 10.59 3.79
CA TYR A 53 9.27 11.46 4.97
C TYR A 53 10.44 11.04 5.89
N HIS A 54 11.59 10.71 5.28
CA HIS A 54 12.83 10.42 6.00
C HIS A 54 14.04 11.04 5.28
N PRO A 55 15.07 11.53 6.03
CA PRO A 55 16.19 12.27 5.44
C PRO A 55 17.31 11.37 4.89
N ASN A 56 17.15 10.05 4.96
CA ASN A 56 18.25 9.10 4.77
C ASN A 56 18.35 8.55 3.37
N ASP A 57 17.44 8.89 2.44
CA ASP A 57 17.48 8.36 1.08
C ASP A 57 18.68 8.91 0.31
N SER A 58 19.42 8.01 -0.36
CA SER A 58 20.66 8.37 -1.05
C SER A 58 20.41 9.17 -2.33
N ARG A 59 19.29 8.94 -3.03
CA ARG A 59 18.94 9.65 -4.26
C ARG A 59 18.44 11.05 -3.94
N ASN A 60 17.59 11.18 -2.92
CA ASN A 60 17.13 12.48 -2.43
C ASN A 60 18.28 13.33 -1.91
N ARG A 61 19.20 12.74 -1.13
CA ARG A 61 20.40 13.47 -0.66
C ARG A 61 21.27 13.99 -1.79
N LYS A 62 21.47 13.18 -2.84
CA LYS A 62 22.23 13.58 -4.03
C LYS A 62 21.55 14.71 -4.80
N LEU A 63 20.20 14.69 -4.89
CA LEU A 63 19.42 15.65 -5.69
C LEU A 63 19.09 16.93 -4.92
N LYS A 64 18.70 16.80 -3.66
CA LYS A 64 18.13 17.88 -2.84
C LYS A 64 19.04 18.33 -1.69
N GLY A 65 20.10 17.58 -1.39
CA GLY A 65 21.04 17.87 -0.30
C GLY A 65 20.82 17.03 0.96
N GLU A 66 21.75 17.16 1.89
CA GLU A 66 21.72 16.43 3.17
C GLU A 66 20.52 16.85 4.03
N GLY A 67 19.86 15.86 4.62
CA GLY A 67 18.75 16.08 5.55
C GLY A 67 17.41 16.39 4.89
N TRP A 68 17.35 16.45 3.56
CA TRP A 68 16.08 16.71 2.87
C TRP A 68 15.13 15.51 3.01
N SER A 69 13.88 15.80 3.27
CA SER A 69 12.73 14.89 3.14
C SER A 69 11.54 15.69 2.63
N GLU A 70 10.47 15.03 2.25
CA GLU A 70 9.28 15.72 1.72
C GLU A 70 8.60 16.64 2.76
N TRP A 71 8.95 16.51 4.04
CA TRP A 71 8.56 17.49 5.07
C TRP A 71 8.94 18.92 4.73
N GLU A 72 10.00 19.14 3.95
CA GLU A 72 10.40 20.48 3.54
C GLU A 72 9.34 21.18 2.67
N LEU A 73 8.61 20.41 1.86
CA LEU A 73 7.50 20.93 1.05
C LEU A 73 6.29 21.24 1.94
N VAL A 74 5.97 20.38 2.89
CA VAL A 74 4.88 20.60 3.85
C VAL A 74 5.13 21.86 4.68
N LYS A 75 6.35 22.01 5.22
CA LYS A 75 6.74 23.20 6.01
C LYS A 75 6.71 24.49 5.20
N ALA A 76 7.07 24.44 3.92
CA ALA A 76 7.15 25.60 3.03
C ALA A 76 5.80 26.02 2.47
N ALA A 77 4.77 25.16 2.53
CA ALA A 77 3.47 25.42 1.97
C ALA A 77 2.81 26.68 2.53
N LYS A 78 2.11 27.43 1.67
CA LYS A 78 1.41 28.68 2.02
C LYS A 78 -0.03 28.61 1.51
N PRO A 79 -0.97 29.37 2.13
CA PRO A 79 -2.29 29.58 1.56
C PRO A 79 -2.18 30.14 0.14
N ARG A 80 -2.90 29.54 -0.81
CA ARG A 80 -2.82 29.87 -2.25
C ARG A 80 -3.98 30.76 -2.74
N PHE A 81 -5.06 30.80 -1.98
CA PHE A 81 -6.26 31.59 -2.23
C PHE A 81 -6.98 31.88 -0.91
N GLU A 82 -7.98 32.75 -0.93
CA GLU A 82 -8.76 33.08 0.25
C GLU A 82 -9.46 31.85 0.84
N GLY A 83 -9.31 31.62 2.14
CA GLY A 83 -9.86 30.45 2.84
C GLY A 83 -9.07 29.15 2.67
N HIS A 84 -7.97 29.15 1.91
CA HIS A 84 -7.10 27.98 1.82
C HIS A 84 -6.26 27.79 3.08
N HIS A 85 -6.26 26.56 3.62
CA HIS A 85 -5.49 26.21 4.81
C HIS A 85 -4.18 25.52 4.42
N GLN A 86 -3.06 26.15 4.66
CA GLN A 86 -1.70 25.63 4.57
C GLN A 86 -0.78 26.47 5.46
N PRO A 87 0.30 25.90 6.03
CA PRO A 87 0.68 24.48 5.98
C PRO A 87 -0.20 23.60 6.88
N ASN A 88 -0.39 22.36 6.50
CA ASN A 88 -0.92 21.34 7.40
C ASN A 88 0.20 20.87 8.34
N VAL A 89 -0.03 20.92 9.65
CA VAL A 89 1.03 20.63 10.65
C VAL A 89 0.75 19.30 11.34
N PRO A 90 1.68 18.32 11.26
CA PRO A 90 1.52 17.04 11.93
C PRO A 90 1.44 17.21 13.46
N LEU A 91 0.47 16.56 14.10
CA LEU A 91 0.33 16.55 15.56
C LEU A 91 1.55 15.90 16.25
N TRP A 92 2.12 14.90 15.61
CA TRP A 92 3.31 14.19 16.11
C TRP A 92 4.64 14.84 15.71
N GLY A 93 4.58 16.00 15.03
CA GLY A 93 5.73 16.66 14.45
C GLY A 93 6.22 15.99 13.16
N TYR A 94 7.27 16.54 12.60
CA TYR A 94 7.89 16.08 11.35
C TYR A 94 8.82 14.89 11.64
N THR A 95 8.23 13.71 11.78
CA THR A 95 8.91 12.47 12.19
C THR A 95 9.82 11.93 11.10
N ASP A 96 10.94 11.30 11.50
CA ASP A 96 11.78 10.50 10.60
C ASP A 96 11.18 9.08 10.48
N GLU A 97 10.64 8.74 9.33
CA GLU A 97 10.00 7.45 9.10
C GLU A 97 10.97 6.28 8.93
N SER A 98 12.28 6.52 8.86
CA SER A 98 13.29 5.49 8.99
C SER A 98 13.60 5.12 10.45
N ASP A 99 13.07 5.86 11.43
CA ASP A 99 13.19 5.54 12.85
C ASP A 99 12.10 4.51 13.27
N PRO A 100 12.48 3.32 13.76
CA PRO A 100 11.54 2.33 14.25
C PRO A 100 10.60 2.83 15.35
N LYS A 101 11.01 3.82 16.15
CA LYS A 101 10.16 4.41 17.20
C LYS A 101 9.04 5.26 16.61
N ALA A 102 9.35 6.07 15.59
CA ALA A 102 8.35 6.84 14.88
C ALA A 102 7.33 5.90 14.21
N MET A 103 7.81 4.83 13.57
CA MET A 103 6.93 3.83 12.95
C MET A 103 6.12 3.04 13.98
N ALA A 104 6.67 2.75 15.15
CA ALA A 104 5.91 2.08 16.22
C ALA A 104 4.71 2.91 16.67
N GLN A 105 4.84 4.24 16.78
CA GLN A 105 3.73 5.15 17.08
C GLN A 105 2.64 5.10 16.00
N LYS A 106 3.05 5.11 14.71
CA LYS A 106 2.12 5.04 13.57
C LYS A 106 1.40 3.71 13.50
N ILE A 107 2.11 2.59 13.70
CA ILE A 107 1.54 1.23 13.76
C ILE A 107 0.52 1.13 14.89
N GLU A 108 0.85 1.63 16.08
CA GLU A 108 -0.07 1.61 17.22
C GLU A 108 -1.36 2.36 16.91
N ALA A 109 -1.25 3.58 16.40
CA ALA A 109 -2.41 4.38 16.04
C ALA A 109 -3.24 3.71 14.92
N ALA A 110 -2.60 3.20 13.87
CA ALA A 110 -3.31 2.51 12.78
C ALA A 110 -4.11 1.32 13.30
N ALA A 111 -3.47 0.43 14.07
CA ALA A 111 -4.10 -0.78 14.61
C ALA A 111 -5.20 -0.46 15.64
N ASP A 112 -5.01 0.53 16.52
CA ASP A 112 -5.98 0.92 17.54
C ASP A 112 -7.26 1.55 16.94
N TYR A 113 -7.13 2.15 15.77
CA TYR A 113 -8.25 2.81 15.09
C TYR A 113 -8.84 2.00 13.92
N GLY A 114 -8.41 0.74 13.74
CA GLY A 114 -9.07 -0.20 12.82
C GLY A 114 -8.57 -0.14 11.38
N VAL A 115 -7.33 0.28 11.17
CA VAL A 115 -6.56 0.01 9.97
C VAL A 115 -5.86 -1.34 10.14
N ASP A 116 -5.99 -2.24 9.17
CA ASP A 116 -5.47 -3.61 9.23
C ASP A 116 -4.11 -3.75 8.52
N ALA A 117 -3.85 -2.92 7.51
CA ALA A 117 -2.61 -2.97 6.74
C ALA A 117 -2.17 -1.60 6.20
N PHE A 118 -0.86 -1.44 6.03
CA PHE A 118 -0.30 -0.43 5.15
C PHE A 118 0.04 -1.05 3.80
N ILE A 119 -0.30 -0.36 2.70
CA ILE A 119 0.15 -0.66 1.35
C ILE A 119 1.23 0.37 1.03
N PHE A 120 2.50 -0.03 1.10
CA PHE A 120 3.59 0.91 0.82
C PHE A 120 3.66 1.20 -0.67
N ASP A 121 3.71 2.47 -1.04
CA ASP A 121 4.14 2.94 -2.36
C ASP A 121 5.61 2.57 -2.50
N TRP A 122 5.88 1.44 -3.13
CA TRP A 122 7.21 0.85 -3.16
C TRP A 122 7.86 1.08 -4.51
N TYR A 123 9.08 1.65 -4.49
CA TYR A 123 9.79 2.07 -5.69
C TYR A 123 10.98 1.14 -5.96
N TYR A 124 11.02 0.63 -7.19
CA TYR A 124 12.14 -0.15 -7.70
C TYR A 124 12.38 0.23 -9.16
N TYR A 125 13.59 0.68 -9.45
CA TYR A 125 14.01 1.13 -10.77
C TYR A 125 15.09 0.21 -11.34
N GLU A 126 15.57 0.46 -12.57
CA GLU A 126 16.55 -0.38 -13.25
C GLU A 126 17.83 -0.58 -12.42
N ASP A 127 18.23 0.42 -11.65
CA ASP A 127 19.41 0.43 -10.78
C ASP A 127 19.09 0.07 -9.31
N GLY A 128 17.87 -0.38 -9.00
CA GLY A 128 17.48 -0.90 -7.69
C GLY A 128 16.49 -0.05 -6.90
N LEU A 129 16.52 -0.19 -5.59
CA LEU A 129 15.58 0.38 -4.62
C LEU A 129 15.63 1.90 -4.53
N PHE A 130 14.49 2.48 -4.17
CA PHE A 130 14.35 3.87 -3.82
C PHE A 130 13.30 4.02 -2.69
N LEU A 131 13.57 4.86 -1.69
CA LEU A 131 12.73 5.13 -0.51
C LEU A 131 12.46 3.91 0.40
N GLU A 132 13.18 2.81 0.22
CA GLU A 132 12.98 1.57 0.96
C GLU A 132 13.20 1.66 2.47
N LYS A 133 13.95 2.67 2.93
CA LYS A 133 14.37 2.75 4.34
C LYS A 133 13.21 3.00 5.31
N CYS A 134 12.17 3.70 4.87
CA CYS A 134 10.94 3.83 5.65
C CYS A 134 10.36 2.44 6.02
N LEU A 135 10.27 1.54 5.03
CA LEU A 135 9.78 0.18 5.24
C LEU A 135 10.81 -0.69 5.98
N GLU A 136 12.06 -0.77 5.46
CA GLU A 136 13.04 -1.75 5.94
C GLU A 136 13.71 -1.37 7.26
N GLN A 137 13.96 -0.08 7.50
CA GLN A 137 14.60 0.38 8.72
C GLN A 137 13.58 0.88 9.74
N GLY A 138 12.51 1.51 9.30
CA GLY A 138 11.43 2.01 10.14
C GLY A 138 10.42 0.92 10.49
N PHE A 139 9.53 0.59 9.57
CA PHE A 139 8.37 -0.28 9.82
C PHE A 139 8.76 -1.70 10.25
N MET A 140 9.58 -2.39 9.46
CA MET A 140 9.96 -3.79 9.72
C MET A 140 10.82 -3.95 10.98
N LYS A 141 11.38 -2.87 11.52
CA LYS A 141 12.17 -2.86 12.78
C LYS A 141 11.40 -2.32 13.96
N ALA A 142 10.17 -1.87 13.77
CA ALA A 142 9.32 -1.41 14.86
C ALA A 142 9.02 -2.56 15.84
N THR A 143 9.04 -2.26 17.14
CA THR A 143 8.85 -3.28 18.21
C THR A 143 7.46 -3.91 18.20
N ASN A 144 6.48 -3.24 17.62
CA ASN A 144 5.07 -3.66 17.51
C ASN A 144 4.65 -3.95 16.06
N VAL A 145 5.58 -4.27 15.16
CA VAL A 145 5.32 -4.57 13.74
C VAL A 145 4.28 -5.68 13.51
N ASN A 146 4.14 -6.59 14.48
CA ASN A 146 3.16 -7.67 14.44
C ASN A 146 1.70 -7.23 14.63
N ARG A 147 1.46 -5.98 15.05
CA ARG A 147 0.10 -5.43 15.23
C ARG A 147 -0.55 -4.99 13.92
N LEU A 148 0.22 -4.83 12.86
CA LEU A 148 -0.26 -4.34 11.57
C LEU A 148 0.30 -5.20 10.43
N LYS A 149 -0.50 -5.49 9.44
CA LYS A 149 -0.01 -6.10 8.20
C LYS A 149 0.59 -5.02 7.29
N PHE A 150 1.39 -5.46 6.30
CA PHE A 150 1.84 -4.59 5.21
C PHE A 150 1.90 -5.34 3.89
N SER A 151 1.82 -4.60 2.82
CA SER A 151 2.03 -5.07 1.46
C SER A 151 2.68 -4.00 0.62
N LEU A 152 2.96 -4.31 -0.64
CA LEU A 152 3.60 -3.42 -1.57
C LEU A 152 2.67 -3.10 -2.74
N MET A 153 2.62 -1.83 -3.10
CA MET A 153 2.23 -1.39 -4.42
C MET A 153 3.49 -0.96 -5.15
N TRP A 154 3.89 -1.68 -6.19
CA TRP A 154 4.99 -1.23 -7.03
C TRP A 154 4.56 0.01 -7.78
N ALA A 155 5.03 1.17 -7.31
CA ALA A 155 4.80 2.49 -7.88
C ALA A 155 5.75 2.69 -9.08
N ASN A 156 5.47 1.95 -10.15
CA ASN A 156 6.30 1.80 -11.34
C ASN A 156 6.10 2.93 -12.37
N HIS A 157 5.76 4.13 -11.90
CA HIS A 157 5.73 5.31 -12.77
C HIS A 157 7.11 5.95 -12.91
N ASP A 158 7.29 6.77 -13.93
CA ASP A 158 8.48 7.58 -14.08
C ASP A 158 8.62 8.56 -12.91
N TRP A 159 9.79 8.60 -12.27
CA TRP A 159 10.08 9.60 -11.24
C TRP A 159 10.65 10.85 -11.88
N ILE A 160 9.93 11.96 -11.74
CA ILE A 160 10.30 13.26 -12.28
C ILE A 160 10.57 14.27 -11.17
N ASP A 161 11.37 15.31 -11.47
CA ASP A 161 11.71 16.36 -10.49
C ASP A 161 10.57 17.38 -10.36
N ILE A 162 9.63 17.08 -9.47
CA ILE A 162 8.46 17.91 -9.14
C ILE A 162 8.37 18.27 -7.65
N HIS A 163 9.47 18.28 -6.92
CA HIS A 163 9.51 18.44 -5.46
C HIS A 163 10.36 19.63 -4.99
N PRO A 164 9.90 20.91 -5.12
CA PRO A 164 8.67 21.38 -5.78
C PRO A 164 8.86 21.61 -7.30
N TRP A 165 7.76 21.65 -8.03
CA TRP A 165 7.79 22.01 -9.45
C TRP A 165 7.44 23.48 -9.65
N LYS A 166 8.23 24.16 -10.50
CA LYS A 166 7.99 25.54 -10.91
C LYS A 166 7.22 25.58 -12.23
N LEU A 167 6.15 26.36 -12.26
CA LEU A 167 5.29 26.51 -13.43
C LEU A 167 6.11 26.94 -14.68
N ASN A 168 5.77 26.36 -15.82
CA ASN A 168 6.43 26.62 -17.11
C ASN A 168 7.92 26.22 -17.16
N THR A 169 8.40 25.38 -16.25
CA THR A 169 9.72 24.76 -16.36
C THR A 169 9.62 23.33 -16.88
N PRO A 170 10.64 22.82 -17.59
CA PRO A 170 10.66 21.40 -18.00
C PRO A 170 10.64 20.46 -16.78
N GLN A 171 9.88 19.38 -16.90
CA GLN A 171 9.91 18.29 -15.92
C GLN A 171 11.04 17.33 -16.28
N THR A 172 12.04 17.25 -15.42
CA THR A 172 13.19 16.38 -15.66
C THR A 172 12.86 14.95 -15.22
N LEU A 173 12.96 14.01 -16.16
CA LEU A 173 12.92 12.58 -15.82
C LEU A 173 14.19 12.20 -15.05
N LEU A 174 14.02 11.67 -13.85
CA LEU A 174 15.11 11.23 -13.00
C LEU A 174 15.32 9.71 -13.07
N TYR A 175 14.22 8.96 -12.93
CA TYR A 175 14.25 7.49 -12.94
C TYR A 175 13.09 6.96 -13.79
N PRO A 176 13.37 6.26 -14.92
CA PRO A 176 12.31 5.61 -15.71
C PRO A 176 11.63 4.48 -14.95
N GLY A 177 10.29 4.42 -14.99
CA GLY A 177 9.51 3.40 -14.28
C GLY A 177 9.55 2.02 -14.93
N LYS A 178 9.86 1.92 -16.22
CA LYS A 178 10.02 0.63 -16.92
C LYS A 178 11.30 -0.09 -16.47
N LEU A 179 11.23 -1.42 -16.40
CA LEU A 179 12.36 -2.29 -16.10
C LEU A 179 12.74 -3.15 -17.30
N SER A 180 14.01 -3.54 -17.38
CA SER A 180 14.41 -4.68 -18.21
C SER A 180 13.84 -5.98 -17.60
N PRO A 181 13.68 -7.05 -18.41
CA PRO A 181 13.27 -8.36 -17.89
C PRO A 181 14.19 -8.88 -16.78
N GLU A 182 15.50 -8.63 -16.88
CA GLU A 182 16.51 -9.00 -15.88
C GLU A 182 16.32 -8.24 -14.56
N ALA A 183 16.05 -6.93 -14.63
CA ALA A 183 15.79 -6.12 -13.44
C ALA A 183 14.47 -6.52 -12.78
N PHE A 184 13.44 -6.82 -13.57
CA PHE A 184 12.17 -7.32 -13.06
C PHE A 184 12.33 -8.67 -12.33
N ASP A 185 13.07 -9.61 -12.90
CA ASP A 185 13.34 -10.90 -12.27
C ASP A 185 14.09 -10.74 -10.94
N LYS A 186 15.10 -9.83 -10.87
CA LYS A 186 15.78 -9.47 -9.62
C LYS A 186 14.84 -8.85 -8.60
N MET A 187 13.96 -7.96 -9.05
CA MET A 187 12.92 -7.35 -8.22
C MET A 187 12.01 -8.43 -7.59
N CYS A 188 11.54 -9.39 -8.40
CA CYS A 188 10.70 -10.48 -7.92
C CYS A 188 11.40 -11.31 -6.84
N ASP A 189 12.67 -11.67 -7.07
CA ASP A 189 13.46 -12.43 -6.08
C ASP A 189 13.68 -11.63 -4.80
N TYR A 190 13.93 -10.33 -4.92
CA TYR A 190 14.09 -9.45 -3.76
C TYR A 190 12.79 -9.37 -2.94
N VAL A 191 11.66 -9.13 -3.59
CA VAL A 191 10.35 -9.04 -2.95
C VAL A 191 9.99 -10.34 -2.23
N ILE A 192 10.17 -11.49 -2.87
CA ILE A 192 9.90 -12.79 -2.28
C ILE A 192 10.77 -13.04 -1.05
N ASN A 193 12.06 -12.76 -1.14
CA ASN A 193 13.00 -13.12 -0.08
C ASN A 193 13.00 -12.14 1.08
N THR A 194 12.76 -10.86 0.82
CA THR A 194 12.81 -9.80 1.84
C THR A 194 11.46 -9.55 2.49
N TYR A 195 10.38 -9.47 1.68
CA TYR A 195 9.09 -9.02 2.19
C TYR A 195 8.06 -10.14 2.35
N PHE A 196 7.83 -10.99 1.32
CA PHE A 196 6.78 -12.00 1.40
C PHE A 196 6.95 -12.97 2.57
N LYS A 197 8.20 -13.28 2.94
CA LYS A 197 8.54 -14.15 4.08
C LYS A 197 8.39 -13.46 5.45
N HIS A 198 8.14 -12.16 5.48
CA HIS A 198 7.95 -11.45 6.74
C HIS A 198 6.59 -11.83 7.37
N PRO A 199 6.52 -12.14 8.68
CA PRO A 199 5.28 -12.60 9.33
C PRO A 199 4.09 -11.62 9.24
N SER A 200 4.40 -10.33 9.15
CA SER A 200 3.38 -9.28 9.00
C SER A 200 3.03 -8.99 7.53
N TYR A 201 3.64 -9.69 6.54
CA TYR A 201 3.24 -9.46 5.15
C TYR A 201 1.80 -9.89 4.93
N TRP A 202 1.00 -9.02 4.28
CA TRP A 202 -0.40 -9.30 4.02
C TRP A 202 -0.56 -10.39 2.97
N GLN A 203 -1.42 -11.36 3.27
CA GLN A 203 -1.76 -12.48 2.38
C GLN A 203 -3.27 -12.62 2.29
N ILE A 204 -3.76 -12.92 1.09
CA ILE A 204 -5.15 -13.30 0.84
C ILE A 204 -5.17 -14.78 0.45
N ASP A 205 -5.81 -15.62 1.27
CA ASP A 205 -5.86 -17.08 1.07
C ASP A 205 -4.46 -17.72 0.90
N GLY A 206 -3.50 -17.30 1.73
CA GLY A 206 -2.11 -17.78 1.68
C GLY A 206 -1.30 -17.32 0.47
N LYS A 207 -1.80 -16.34 -0.29
CA LYS A 207 -1.14 -15.69 -1.41
C LYS A 207 -0.69 -14.30 -0.99
N PRO A 208 0.61 -13.98 -1.02
CA PRO A 208 1.08 -12.61 -0.79
C PRO A 208 0.36 -11.64 -1.73
N TYR A 209 -0.11 -10.52 -1.18
CA TYR A 209 -0.72 -9.44 -1.96
C TYR A 209 0.36 -8.55 -2.56
N PHE A 210 0.29 -8.28 -3.85
CA PHE A 210 1.20 -7.37 -4.53
C PHE A 210 0.43 -6.56 -5.58
N SER A 211 0.53 -5.25 -5.51
CA SER A 211 -0.17 -4.35 -6.43
C SER A 211 0.79 -3.70 -7.44
N VAL A 212 0.32 -3.44 -8.64
CA VAL A 212 1.03 -2.73 -9.70
C VAL A 212 0.29 -1.45 -10.02
N TYR A 213 1.00 -0.31 -9.95
CA TYR A 213 0.41 1.00 -10.12
C TYR A 213 0.15 1.35 -11.58
N ASP A 214 1.18 1.32 -12.44
CA ASP A 214 1.09 1.76 -13.84
C ASP A 214 1.16 0.59 -14.82
N LEU A 215 -0.01 0.20 -15.36
CA LEU A 215 -0.10 -0.86 -16.36
C LEU A 215 0.56 -0.48 -17.69
N SER A 216 0.63 0.81 -18.04
CA SER A 216 1.29 1.27 -19.27
C SER A 216 2.80 1.10 -19.18
N GLN A 217 3.40 1.44 -18.04
CA GLN A 217 4.83 1.23 -17.78
C GLN A 217 5.16 -0.27 -17.64
N LEU A 218 4.27 -1.05 -17.03
CA LEU A 218 4.43 -2.50 -16.99
C LEU A 218 4.49 -3.09 -18.40
N LEU A 219 3.59 -2.69 -19.29
CA LEU A 219 3.63 -3.10 -20.71
C LEU A 219 4.89 -2.61 -21.42
N ALA A 220 5.32 -1.38 -21.18
CA ALA A 220 6.53 -0.82 -21.78
C ALA A 220 7.80 -1.58 -21.37
N SER A 221 7.79 -2.24 -20.20
CA SER A 221 8.90 -3.08 -19.72
C SER A 221 9.10 -4.33 -20.57
N PHE A 222 8.03 -4.90 -21.15
CA PHE A 222 8.10 -6.18 -21.87
C PHE A 222 7.70 -6.06 -23.36
N GLY A 223 7.17 -4.92 -23.79
CA GLY A 223 6.88 -4.62 -25.19
C GLY A 223 5.58 -5.22 -25.74
N SER A 224 4.97 -6.22 -25.12
CA SER A 224 3.70 -6.80 -25.52
C SER A 224 2.90 -7.35 -24.33
N VAL A 225 1.59 -7.52 -24.51
CA VAL A 225 0.70 -8.14 -23.50
C VAL A 225 1.14 -9.58 -23.22
N GLU A 226 1.54 -10.32 -24.25
CA GLU A 226 1.97 -11.71 -24.11
C GLU A 226 3.25 -11.84 -23.28
N GLU A 227 4.30 -11.06 -23.57
CA GLU A 227 5.55 -11.10 -22.80
C GLU A 227 5.36 -10.57 -21.38
N THR A 228 4.50 -9.56 -21.19
CA THR A 228 4.12 -9.06 -19.87
C THR A 228 3.41 -10.16 -19.06
N ARG A 229 2.46 -10.87 -19.67
CA ARG A 229 1.79 -12.01 -19.03
C ARG A 229 2.77 -13.08 -18.60
N LYS A 230 3.70 -13.48 -19.49
CA LYS A 230 4.76 -14.45 -19.17
C LYS A 230 5.63 -13.99 -17.99
N ALA A 231 5.97 -12.71 -17.91
CA ALA A 231 6.72 -12.16 -16.78
C ALA A 231 5.95 -12.26 -15.47
N LEU A 232 4.67 -11.91 -15.46
CA LEU A 232 3.80 -12.04 -14.29
C LEU A 232 3.60 -13.51 -13.88
N ASP A 233 3.48 -14.43 -14.85
CA ASP A 233 3.36 -15.86 -14.57
C ASP A 233 4.65 -16.42 -13.96
N ARG A 234 5.84 -15.99 -14.44
CA ARG A 234 7.12 -16.34 -13.78
C ARG A 234 7.19 -15.83 -12.34
N PHE A 235 6.68 -14.63 -12.05
CA PHE A 235 6.60 -14.12 -10.69
C PHE A 235 5.72 -15.00 -9.80
N ARG A 236 4.55 -15.44 -10.30
CA ARG A 236 3.67 -16.39 -9.60
C ARG A 236 4.35 -17.73 -9.34
N GLU A 237 5.07 -18.26 -10.33
CA GLU A 237 5.80 -19.54 -10.20
C GLU A 237 6.92 -19.45 -9.17
N ARG A 238 7.71 -18.39 -9.18
CA ARG A 238 8.75 -18.14 -8.16
C ARG A 238 8.16 -18.04 -6.76
N THR A 239 7.02 -17.37 -6.63
CA THR A 239 6.32 -17.24 -5.34
C THR A 239 5.83 -18.59 -4.84
N ARG A 240 5.27 -19.45 -5.72
CA ARG A 240 4.92 -20.83 -5.34
C ARG A 240 6.14 -21.66 -4.96
N ALA A 241 7.23 -21.55 -5.71
CA ALA A 241 8.49 -22.24 -5.40
C ALA A 241 9.07 -21.83 -4.04
N ALA A 242 8.75 -20.63 -3.56
CA ALA A 242 9.12 -20.15 -2.23
C ALA A 242 8.20 -20.65 -1.10
N GLY A 243 7.17 -21.46 -1.40
CA GLY A 243 6.30 -22.12 -0.43
C GLY A 243 4.93 -21.45 -0.21
N PHE A 244 4.56 -20.44 -1.01
CA PHE A 244 3.25 -19.80 -0.92
C PHE A 244 2.20 -20.49 -1.81
N ASN A 245 0.91 -20.31 -1.51
CA ASN A 245 -0.20 -20.86 -2.32
C ASN A 245 -0.29 -20.25 -3.73
N GLY A 246 0.45 -19.19 -4.00
CA GLY A 246 0.48 -18.41 -5.23
C GLY A 246 0.82 -16.97 -4.94
N LEU A 247 0.41 -16.07 -5.82
CA LEU A 247 0.57 -14.63 -5.68
C LEU A 247 -0.79 -13.98 -5.97
N HIS A 248 -1.27 -13.10 -5.09
CA HIS A 248 -2.42 -12.25 -5.36
C HIS A 248 -1.94 -10.96 -6.01
N LEU A 249 -2.14 -10.85 -7.32
CA LEU A 249 -1.78 -9.67 -8.10
C LEU A 249 -2.98 -8.75 -8.26
N GLU A 250 -2.81 -7.50 -7.87
CA GLU A 250 -3.79 -6.46 -8.03
C GLU A 250 -3.30 -5.38 -8.99
N ALA A 251 -4.18 -4.85 -9.82
CA ALA A 251 -3.91 -3.71 -10.69
C ALA A 251 -4.57 -2.45 -10.16
N VAL A 252 -3.82 -1.36 -10.04
CA VAL A 252 -4.40 -0.03 -9.88
C VAL A 252 -4.90 0.43 -11.24
N VAL A 253 -6.14 0.90 -11.31
CA VAL A 253 -6.77 1.37 -12.54
C VAL A 253 -7.25 2.81 -12.36
N TRP A 254 -7.19 3.59 -13.45
CA TRP A 254 -7.67 4.96 -13.49
C TRP A 254 -8.26 5.32 -14.85
N GLY A 255 -9.17 6.32 -14.85
CA GLY A 255 -9.82 6.84 -16.06
C GLY A 255 -9.16 8.09 -16.60
N GLN A 256 -8.36 8.79 -15.77
CA GLN A 256 -7.60 9.97 -16.17
C GLN A 256 -6.27 10.05 -15.43
N PRO A 257 -5.21 10.59 -16.07
CA PRO A 257 -3.93 10.78 -15.40
C PRO A 257 -4.04 11.94 -14.39
N VAL A 258 -3.29 11.82 -13.30
CA VAL A 258 -3.05 12.89 -12.32
C VAL A 258 -1.62 13.39 -12.46
N LEU A 259 -0.63 12.48 -12.37
CA LEU A 259 0.76 12.83 -12.60
C LEU A 259 1.04 13.06 -14.10
N PRO A 260 1.94 13.99 -14.45
CA PRO A 260 2.23 14.30 -15.85
C PRO A 260 2.77 13.15 -16.69
N VAL A 261 3.31 12.13 -16.02
CA VAL A 261 3.92 10.96 -16.67
C VAL A 261 2.97 9.78 -16.84
N GLU A 262 1.80 9.83 -16.20
CA GLU A 262 0.80 8.76 -16.26
C GLU A 262 0.14 8.69 -17.64
N LYS A 263 -0.17 7.46 -18.04
CA LYS A 263 -0.89 7.18 -19.28
C LYS A 263 -2.00 6.17 -19.03
N VAL A 264 -3.22 6.55 -19.38
CA VAL A 264 -4.34 5.59 -19.31
C VAL A 264 -4.17 4.54 -20.40
N PRO A 265 -4.16 3.24 -20.08
CA PRO A 265 -4.18 2.20 -21.10
C PRO A 265 -5.43 2.27 -21.97
N ALA A 266 -5.31 1.98 -23.26
CA ALA A 266 -6.43 2.08 -24.22
C ALA A 266 -7.64 1.21 -23.84
N ASN A 267 -7.42 0.07 -23.22
CA ASN A 267 -8.48 -0.84 -22.76
C ASN A 267 -8.05 -1.52 -21.43
N PRO A 268 -8.19 -0.84 -20.29
CA PRO A 268 -7.73 -1.39 -19.01
C PRO A 268 -8.49 -2.68 -18.60
N VAL A 269 -9.77 -2.81 -18.96
CA VAL A 269 -10.58 -3.99 -18.64
C VAL A 269 -10.04 -5.23 -19.34
N GLU A 270 -9.80 -5.13 -20.64
CA GLU A 270 -9.24 -6.24 -21.43
C GLU A 270 -7.80 -6.56 -20.99
N LEU A 271 -7.04 -5.54 -20.65
CA LEU A 271 -5.64 -5.68 -20.22
C LEU A 271 -5.55 -6.43 -18.89
N VAL A 272 -6.37 -6.07 -17.91
CA VAL A 272 -6.45 -6.76 -16.62
C VAL A 272 -6.79 -8.25 -16.81
N ASP A 273 -7.77 -8.55 -17.65
CA ASP A 273 -8.18 -9.94 -17.97
C ASP A 273 -7.04 -10.72 -18.64
N LYS A 274 -6.42 -10.17 -19.69
CA LYS A 274 -5.31 -10.81 -20.42
C LYS A 274 -4.06 -11.01 -19.58
N LEU A 275 -3.73 -10.06 -18.71
CA LEU A 275 -2.58 -10.16 -17.81
C LEU A 275 -2.88 -11.05 -16.59
N GLY A 276 -4.16 -11.39 -16.36
CA GLY A 276 -4.61 -12.32 -15.33
C GLY A 276 -4.39 -11.77 -13.91
N PHE A 277 -4.72 -10.51 -13.69
CA PHE A 277 -4.79 -9.95 -12.35
C PHE A 277 -5.93 -10.61 -11.55
N ASP A 278 -5.74 -10.73 -10.23
CA ASP A 278 -6.70 -11.36 -9.33
C ASP A 278 -7.74 -10.37 -8.80
N ALA A 279 -7.41 -9.06 -8.80
CA ALA A 279 -8.29 -7.96 -8.39
C ALA A 279 -7.87 -6.66 -9.06
N VAL A 280 -8.72 -5.65 -8.97
CA VAL A 280 -8.43 -4.26 -9.35
C VAL A 280 -8.83 -3.31 -8.24
N THR A 281 -8.15 -2.16 -8.18
CA THR A 281 -8.41 -1.10 -7.22
C THR A 281 -8.18 0.28 -7.84
N SER A 282 -8.45 1.34 -7.07
CA SER A 282 -8.07 2.72 -7.36
C SER A 282 -7.12 3.25 -6.29
N TYR A 283 -6.22 4.15 -6.67
CA TYR A 283 -5.32 4.82 -5.74
C TYR A 283 -6.01 6.01 -5.07
N VAL A 284 -6.62 6.90 -5.87
CA VAL A 284 -7.27 8.14 -5.41
C VAL A 284 -8.50 8.45 -6.26
N TRP A 285 -9.50 9.10 -5.66
CA TRP A 285 -10.76 9.41 -6.34
C TRP A 285 -10.60 10.28 -7.57
N ILE A 286 -9.65 11.21 -7.55
CA ILE A 286 -9.45 12.15 -8.67
C ILE A 286 -8.92 11.48 -9.95
N HIS A 287 -8.44 10.25 -9.88
CA HIS A 287 -8.18 9.42 -11.06
C HIS A 287 -9.45 9.06 -11.85
N HIS A 288 -10.63 9.24 -11.24
CA HIS A 288 -11.92 8.92 -11.85
C HIS A 288 -12.88 10.11 -11.90
N VAL A 289 -12.68 11.07 -11.00
CA VAL A 289 -13.55 12.24 -10.85
C VAL A 289 -12.73 13.51 -11.00
N PRO A 290 -12.84 14.24 -12.14
CA PRO A 290 -12.14 15.50 -12.31
C PRO A 290 -12.66 16.57 -11.35
N LEU A 291 -11.75 17.39 -10.81
CA LEU A 291 -12.08 18.53 -9.97
C LEU A 291 -12.34 19.75 -10.86
N ASN A 292 -13.61 20.00 -11.20
CA ASN A 292 -13.99 21.02 -12.17
C ASN A 292 -14.24 22.41 -11.57
N ASP A 293 -14.50 22.49 -10.26
CA ASP A 293 -14.81 23.75 -9.58
C ASP A 293 -13.51 24.40 -9.08
N THR A 294 -13.24 25.64 -9.54
CA THR A 294 -12.04 26.39 -9.18
C THR A 294 -12.34 27.40 -8.07
N PRO A 295 -11.53 27.51 -7.02
CA PRO A 295 -10.32 26.74 -6.75
C PRO A 295 -10.55 25.39 -6.06
N GLN A 296 -11.80 25.07 -5.67
CA GLN A 296 -12.11 23.91 -4.85
C GLN A 296 -13.43 23.25 -5.26
N THR A 297 -13.43 21.91 -5.28
CA THR A 297 -14.61 21.06 -5.50
C THR A 297 -15.09 20.47 -4.17
N GLU A 298 -16.41 20.37 -3.99
CA GLU A 298 -17.03 19.81 -2.79
C GLU A 298 -16.71 18.31 -2.63
N PHE A 299 -16.29 17.90 -1.43
CA PHE A 299 -15.97 16.49 -1.12
C PHE A 299 -17.15 15.55 -1.41
N LEU A 300 -18.37 15.94 -1.01
CA LEU A 300 -19.56 15.09 -1.22
C LEU A 300 -19.86 14.89 -2.71
N GLN A 301 -19.63 15.90 -3.54
CA GLN A 301 -19.79 15.78 -4.99
C GLN A 301 -18.78 14.80 -5.60
N VAL A 302 -17.52 14.84 -5.15
CA VAL A 302 -16.48 13.91 -5.61
C VAL A 302 -16.80 12.50 -5.14
N ARG A 303 -17.18 12.33 -3.86
CA ARG A 303 -17.61 11.04 -3.30
C ARG A 303 -18.73 10.41 -4.12
N ASP A 304 -19.81 11.15 -4.38
CA ASP A 304 -20.99 10.60 -5.04
C ASP A 304 -20.67 10.16 -6.48
N LYS A 305 -19.90 10.94 -7.22
CA LYS A 305 -19.40 10.56 -8.55
C LYS A 305 -18.47 9.35 -8.51
N TYR A 306 -17.64 9.22 -7.48
CA TYR A 306 -16.80 8.04 -7.33
C TYR A 306 -17.64 6.78 -7.01
N MET A 307 -18.70 6.90 -6.23
CA MET A 307 -19.63 5.78 -5.99
C MET A 307 -20.32 5.31 -7.28
N GLU A 308 -20.63 6.22 -8.21
CA GLU A 308 -21.12 5.89 -9.55
C GLU A 308 -20.05 5.14 -10.36
N TYR A 309 -18.81 5.66 -10.36
CA TYR A 309 -17.67 4.99 -11.01
C TYR A 309 -17.48 3.57 -10.44
N TRP A 310 -17.52 3.38 -9.12
CA TRP A 310 -17.40 2.07 -8.51
C TRP A 310 -18.45 1.09 -9.05
N THR A 311 -19.70 1.53 -9.25
CA THR A 311 -20.75 0.71 -9.86
C THR A 311 -20.38 0.29 -11.29
N GLN A 312 -19.81 1.21 -12.05
CA GLN A 312 -19.34 0.93 -13.42
C GLN A 312 -18.17 -0.07 -13.40
N ALA A 313 -17.18 0.14 -12.54
CA ALA A 313 -16.04 -0.74 -12.41
C ALA A 313 -16.46 -2.19 -12.08
N GLU A 314 -17.36 -2.38 -11.12
CA GLU A 314 -17.89 -3.71 -10.79
C GLU A 314 -18.62 -4.39 -11.95
N SER A 315 -19.24 -3.61 -12.83
CA SER A 315 -19.93 -4.17 -14.00
C SER A 315 -18.98 -4.53 -15.17
N GLN A 316 -17.82 -3.90 -15.22
CA GLN A 316 -16.88 -4.02 -16.35
C GLN A 316 -15.77 -5.05 -16.08
N PHE A 317 -15.18 -5.05 -14.88
CA PHE A 317 -14.11 -5.98 -14.54
C PHE A 317 -14.67 -7.35 -14.14
N LYS A 318 -14.03 -8.42 -14.63
CA LYS A 318 -14.40 -9.82 -14.28
C LYS A 318 -13.85 -10.27 -12.92
N VAL A 319 -12.95 -9.47 -12.35
CA VAL A 319 -12.31 -9.71 -11.05
C VAL A 319 -12.88 -8.76 -10.02
N PRO A 320 -12.75 -9.04 -8.71
CA PRO A 320 -13.19 -8.13 -7.66
C PRO A 320 -12.55 -6.73 -7.80
N TYR A 321 -13.37 -5.71 -7.61
CA TYR A 321 -12.90 -4.34 -7.45
C TYR A 321 -12.85 -3.99 -5.95
N TYR A 322 -11.65 -3.68 -5.42
CA TYR A 322 -11.48 -3.19 -4.05
C TYR A 322 -11.52 -1.67 -4.06
N PRO A 323 -12.59 -1.05 -3.52
CA PRO A 323 -12.77 0.39 -3.63
C PRO A 323 -11.76 1.18 -2.80
N ASN A 324 -11.51 2.41 -3.23
CA ASN A 324 -10.74 3.39 -2.49
C ASN A 324 -11.68 4.37 -1.75
N VAL A 325 -11.28 4.83 -0.57
CA VAL A 325 -11.88 5.98 0.11
C VAL A 325 -10.82 7.06 0.26
N SER A 326 -10.92 8.11 -0.57
CA SER A 326 -9.99 9.25 -0.50
C SER A 326 -10.41 10.22 0.58
N MET A 327 -9.44 10.77 1.30
CA MET A 327 -9.68 11.72 2.38
C MET A 327 -9.80 13.15 1.89
N GLY A 328 -9.08 13.50 0.84
CA GLY A 328 -9.01 14.84 0.28
C GLY A 328 -8.12 14.90 -0.93
N TRP A 329 -7.86 16.12 -1.39
CA TRP A 329 -6.86 16.42 -2.41
C TRP A 329 -6.43 17.87 -2.34
N ASP A 330 -5.13 18.10 -2.17
CA ASP A 330 -4.47 19.40 -2.25
C ASP A 330 -2.97 19.20 -2.56
N SER A 331 -2.60 19.25 -3.82
CA SER A 331 -1.21 19.10 -4.27
C SER A 331 -0.38 20.40 -4.21
N SER A 332 -0.94 21.47 -3.63
CA SER A 332 -0.30 22.78 -3.59
C SER A 332 1.05 22.82 -2.86
N PRO A 333 1.36 21.97 -1.87
CA PRO A 333 2.70 21.91 -1.29
C PRO A 333 3.81 21.51 -2.28
N ARG A 334 3.48 20.74 -3.32
CA ARG A 334 4.41 20.35 -4.39
C ARG A 334 4.58 21.42 -5.47
N ALA A 335 3.73 22.46 -5.50
CA ALA A 335 3.90 23.61 -6.37
C ALA A 335 4.97 24.57 -5.79
N HIS A 336 5.71 25.24 -6.68
CA HIS A 336 6.58 26.33 -6.24
C HIS A 336 5.74 27.44 -5.61
N GLN A 337 6.04 27.83 -4.37
CA GLN A 337 5.14 28.64 -3.54
C GLN A 337 4.98 30.09 -4.00
N ASP A 338 5.86 30.59 -4.87
CA ASP A 338 5.75 31.94 -5.45
C ASP A 338 5.02 31.93 -6.81
N ASP A 339 4.66 30.78 -7.36
CA ASP A 339 3.87 30.68 -8.59
C ASP A 339 2.37 30.92 -8.31
N PRO A 340 1.58 31.40 -9.28
CA PRO A 340 0.15 31.63 -9.09
C PRO A 340 -0.60 30.30 -8.86
N HIS A 341 -1.70 30.35 -8.09
CA HIS A 341 -2.62 29.23 -8.01
C HIS A 341 -3.50 29.18 -9.28
N GLY A 342 -3.80 27.97 -9.73
CA GLY A 342 -4.69 27.73 -10.87
C GLY A 342 -4.74 26.25 -11.24
N ASN A 343 -5.62 25.89 -12.15
CA ASN A 343 -5.72 24.52 -12.69
C ASN A 343 -4.87 24.40 -13.96
N PHE A 344 -3.56 24.24 -13.79
CA PHE A 344 -2.57 24.15 -14.88
C PHE A 344 -1.99 22.74 -15.06
N GLY A 345 -2.61 21.75 -14.43
CA GLY A 345 -2.08 20.41 -14.30
C GLY A 345 -1.24 20.22 -13.03
N TYR A 346 -0.99 18.97 -12.66
CA TYR A 346 -0.27 18.62 -11.43
C TYR A 346 1.11 19.28 -11.36
N PRO A 347 1.50 19.86 -10.19
CA PRO A 347 0.76 19.96 -8.92
C PRO A 347 -0.15 21.20 -8.80
N PHE A 348 -0.34 21.96 -9.85
CA PHE A 348 -1.22 23.12 -9.91
C PHE A 348 -2.64 22.67 -10.26
N THR A 349 -3.34 22.06 -9.28
CA THR A 349 -4.69 21.52 -9.48
C THR A 349 -5.69 22.20 -8.56
N ASN A 350 -6.98 22.07 -8.88
CA ASN A 350 -8.03 22.39 -7.92
C ASN A 350 -7.95 21.45 -6.73
N CYS A 351 -8.42 21.90 -5.55
CA CYS A 351 -8.42 21.13 -4.31
C CYS A 351 -9.81 20.58 -3.99
N ILE A 352 -9.89 19.64 -3.07
CA ILE A 352 -11.14 19.23 -2.44
C ILE A 352 -11.36 20.05 -1.15
N LYS A 353 -12.59 20.55 -0.95
CA LYS A 353 -13.01 21.24 0.27
C LYS A 353 -14.09 20.49 1.01
N ASN A 354 -14.31 20.84 2.27
CA ASN A 354 -15.33 20.27 3.15
C ASN A 354 -15.19 18.75 3.35
N ASN A 355 -13.98 18.23 3.20
CA ASN A 355 -13.60 16.86 3.53
C ASN A 355 -13.42 16.70 5.05
N THR A 356 -14.45 17.03 5.82
CA THR A 356 -14.40 16.94 7.28
C THR A 356 -14.35 15.49 7.78
N PRO A 357 -13.90 15.23 9.03
CA PRO A 357 -13.95 13.89 9.61
C PRO A 357 -15.34 13.23 9.56
N GLU A 358 -16.42 14.03 9.68
CA GLU A 358 -17.80 13.55 9.59
C GLU A 358 -18.16 13.13 8.16
N ALA A 359 -17.81 13.94 7.16
CA ALA A 359 -18.04 13.62 5.75
C ALA A 359 -17.23 12.37 5.32
N PHE A 360 -16.00 12.26 5.79
CA PHE A 360 -15.16 11.09 5.58
C PHE A 360 -15.72 9.83 6.26
N LYS A 361 -16.17 9.94 7.52
CA LYS A 361 -16.84 8.85 8.24
C LYS A 361 -18.05 8.31 7.48
N GLU A 362 -18.85 9.21 6.90
CA GLU A 362 -20.02 8.81 6.09
C GLU A 362 -19.58 8.03 4.83
N ALA A 363 -18.54 8.49 4.13
CA ALA A 363 -17.99 7.76 2.98
C ALA A 363 -17.50 6.34 3.35
N LEU A 364 -16.86 6.20 4.52
CA LEU A 364 -16.44 4.90 5.05
C LEU A 364 -17.64 3.99 5.36
N LYS A 365 -18.70 4.53 5.99
CA LYS A 365 -19.94 3.78 6.29
C LYS A 365 -20.62 3.28 5.01
N MET A 366 -20.77 4.14 4.01
CA MET A 366 -21.34 3.78 2.71
C MET A 366 -20.53 2.65 2.04
N THR A 367 -19.19 2.74 2.13
CA THR A 367 -18.30 1.73 1.59
C THR A 367 -18.46 0.38 2.30
N ARG A 368 -18.44 0.36 3.63
CA ARG A 368 -18.64 -0.86 4.44
C ARG A 368 -20.00 -1.50 4.18
N GLN A 369 -21.06 -0.69 4.17
CA GLN A 369 -22.42 -1.15 3.91
C GLN A 369 -22.52 -1.83 2.53
N ARG A 370 -21.94 -1.24 1.49
CA ARG A 370 -21.94 -1.84 0.16
C ARG A 370 -21.12 -3.14 0.11
N LEU A 371 -19.98 -3.20 0.77
CA LEU A 371 -19.13 -4.38 0.84
C LEU A 371 -19.72 -5.50 1.70
N SER A 372 -20.60 -5.23 2.64
CA SER A 372 -21.21 -6.25 3.53
C SER A 372 -21.93 -7.37 2.77
N ASN A 373 -22.38 -7.09 1.55
CA ASN A 373 -23.02 -8.09 0.67
C ASN A 373 -22.03 -9.00 -0.08
N ARG A 374 -20.71 -8.77 0.06
CA ARG A 374 -19.69 -9.58 -0.60
C ARG A 374 -19.20 -10.73 0.29
N PRO A 375 -18.59 -11.78 -0.30
CA PRO A 375 -17.87 -12.78 0.48
C PRO A 375 -16.81 -12.13 1.39
N PRO A 376 -16.55 -12.65 2.60
CA PRO A 376 -15.62 -12.05 3.56
C PRO A 376 -14.24 -11.70 2.99
N LEU A 377 -13.63 -12.59 2.21
CA LEU A 377 -12.31 -12.35 1.58
C LEU A 377 -12.32 -11.24 0.51
N GLN A 378 -13.49 -10.75 0.12
CA GLN A 378 -13.65 -9.64 -0.83
C GLN A 378 -14.15 -8.35 -0.15
N ARG A 379 -14.34 -8.35 1.17
CA ARG A 379 -14.70 -7.15 1.93
C ARG A 379 -13.46 -6.34 2.26
N ILE A 380 -12.78 -5.89 1.22
CA ILE A 380 -11.52 -5.14 1.29
C ILE A 380 -11.76 -3.76 0.69
N PHE A 381 -11.27 -2.73 1.34
CA PHE A 381 -11.13 -1.41 0.76
C PHE A 381 -9.83 -0.76 1.23
N ASN A 382 -9.33 0.18 0.44
CA ASN A 382 -8.16 0.96 0.82
C ASN A 382 -8.52 2.43 1.04
N ILE A 383 -7.67 3.11 1.79
CA ILE A 383 -7.78 4.54 2.07
C ILE A 383 -6.59 5.23 1.42
N ASN A 384 -6.84 6.27 0.66
CA ASN A 384 -5.82 7.20 0.23
C ASN A 384 -5.91 8.42 1.16
N CYS A 385 -4.94 8.56 2.00
CA CYS A 385 -3.71 7.85 2.25
C CYS A 385 -3.41 7.84 3.75
N TRP A 386 -2.40 7.10 4.23
CA TRP A 386 -1.95 7.25 5.61
C TRP A 386 -1.25 8.61 5.80
N ASN A 387 -0.39 9.01 4.86
CA ASN A 387 0.54 10.13 5.05
C ASN A 387 0.86 10.95 3.79
N GLU A 388 -0.04 11.04 2.79
CA GLU A 388 0.18 11.93 1.63
C GLU A 388 -0.06 13.41 1.98
N TRP A 389 0.80 13.95 2.86
CA TRP A 389 0.74 15.34 3.35
C TRP A 389 0.85 16.37 2.24
N THR A 390 1.66 16.10 1.23
CA THR A 390 1.88 17.00 0.10
C THR A 390 0.79 16.94 -0.96
N GLU A 391 -0.16 16.00 -0.80
CA GLU A 391 -1.39 15.91 -1.63
C GLU A 391 -2.66 16.16 -0.81
N GLY A 392 -2.54 16.55 0.46
CA GLY A 392 -3.67 16.86 1.32
C GLY A 392 -4.58 15.66 1.60
N SER A 393 -4.03 14.45 1.55
CA SER A 393 -4.76 13.21 1.79
C SER A 393 -4.01 12.34 2.80
N TYR A 394 -4.34 12.49 4.09
CA TYR A 394 -3.60 11.83 5.17
C TYR A 394 -4.49 11.50 6.37
N LEU A 395 -4.33 10.28 6.92
CA LEU A 395 -4.95 9.82 8.18
C LEU A 395 -4.13 10.23 9.41
N GLU A 396 -2.85 10.51 9.25
CA GLU A 396 -2.01 10.96 10.36
C GLU A 396 -2.61 12.18 11.03
N PRO A 397 -2.58 12.25 12.38
CA PRO A 397 -3.17 13.36 13.10
C PRO A 397 -2.50 14.69 12.78
N ASP A 398 -3.29 15.73 12.58
CA ASP A 398 -2.86 17.11 12.42
C ASP A 398 -3.23 17.98 13.62
N THR A 399 -2.70 19.19 13.66
CA THR A 399 -2.98 20.15 14.76
C THR A 399 -4.37 20.77 14.69
N VAL A 400 -5.10 20.62 13.60
CA VAL A 400 -6.45 21.16 13.38
C VAL A 400 -7.52 20.15 13.82
N ASN A 401 -7.39 18.92 13.33
CA ASN A 401 -8.40 17.88 13.53
C ASN A 401 -8.02 16.90 14.64
N GLY A 402 -6.78 16.90 15.12
CA GLY A 402 -6.30 15.91 16.09
C GLY A 402 -6.45 14.49 15.54
N MET A 403 -7.02 13.58 16.33
CA MET A 403 -7.23 12.17 15.98
C MET A 403 -8.54 11.90 15.23
N LYS A 404 -9.35 12.91 14.89
CA LYS A 404 -10.73 12.72 14.43
C LYS A 404 -10.88 11.90 13.15
N TYR A 405 -9.93 11.95 12.22
CA TYR A 405 -9.95 11.10 11.03
C TYR A 405 -9.72 9.63 11.36
N LEU A 406 -8.84 9.32 12.28
CA LEU A 406 -8.66 7.96 12.79
C LEU A 406 -9.89 7.50 13.59
N GLU A 407 -10.48 8.38 14.40
CA GLU A 407 -11.76 8.12 15.07
C GLU A 407 -12.88 7.82 14.06
N ALA A 408 -12.91 8.52 12.93
CA ALA A 408 -13.85 8.26 11.84
C ALA A 408 -13.68 6.84 11.26
N VAL A 409 -12.44 6.36 11.08
CA VAL A 409 -12.18 4.98 10.64
C VAL A 409 -12.73 3.98 11.63
N ARG A 410 -12.36 4.09 12.91
CA ARG A 410 -12.85 3.22 14.00
C ARG A 410 -14.35 3.21 14.11
N ASP A 411 -14.97 4.39 14.13
CA ASP A 411 -16.40 4.55 14.39
C ASP A 411 -17.27 4.27 13.16
N SER A 412 -16.68 4.13 11.98
CA SER A 412 -17.40 3.70 10.76
C SER A 412 -17.77 2.22 10.78
N ALA A 413 -17.16 1.42 11.66
CA ALA A 413 -17.44 -0.01 11.82
C ALA A 413 -18.63 -0.30 12.77
N LYS A 414 -19.21 0.75 13.39
CA LYS A 414 -20.31 0.64 14.36
C LYS A 414 -21.69 0.81 13.74
#